data_0175f411c0b23e4f002b3738f343af87
#
_entry.id   0175f411c0b23e4f002b3738f343af87
#
_cell.length_a   1.000
_cell.length_b   1.000
_cell.length_c   1.000
_cell.angle_alpha   90.00
_cell.angle_beta   90.00
_cell.angle_gamma   90.00
#
_symmetry.space_group_name_H-M   'P 1'
#
loop_
_entity.id
_entity.type
_entity.pdbx_description
1 polymer ?
#
loop_
_entity_poly.entity_id
_entity_poly.type
_entity_poly.pdbx_seq_one_letter_code
_entity_poly.pdbx_strand_id
1 'polypeptide(L)'
;MNSTPHSERTNIAIFGRCNSGKSSLVNALTGQDVAIVSDEVGTTTDPVVKAMEITGVGACVIIDTAGIDDDSALGRERVARSRKMLERTDIAVLLFTEDEPTVEIEWLKDIRRQKIATVAVLSQCDRIAEPEAVTANIEKLSDLKPICISSLTGEGLEELRAALLRLTSQQEQLLTEGFCEAGDTVLLVMPQDEQAPKGRLIKPQVQTIRELLDRGCNALCCTADGMESALKALAEAPQLIITDSQVFDRVYQLKPEASALTSFSVLFARYKGDIDLFVEGADKLLSLSPTAHILIAEACTHTPQHEDIGRVKLPRLLRRKLGEELKIDIVGGADFPADLTPYDLVIHCGACMFNRRHVMSRVGRAIEQGVAITNYGIAIAALTGILDRVKYK
;
A
#
# COMPACT_ATOMS: atom_id res chain seq x y z
N MET A 1 -19.06 -1.99 13.91
CA MET A 1 -18.72 -1.27 12.68
C MET A 1 -17.41 -1.84 12.16
N ASN A 2 -17.35 -2.33 10.93
CA ASN A 2 -16.08 -2.79 10.36
C ASN A 2 -15.22 -1.57 10.10
N SER A 3 -14.15 -1.41 10.87
CA SER A 3 -13.18 -0.32 10.66
C SER A 3 -12.46 -0.51 9.32
N THR A 4 -12.22 0.56 8.57
CA THR A 4 -11.39 0.54 7.36
C THR A 4 -10.06 -0.13 7.66
N PRO A 5 -9.61 -1.12 6.88
CA PRO A 5 -8.35 -1.82 7.13
C PRO A 5 -7.15 -0.87 7.06
N HIS A 6 -6.10 -1.13 7.84
CA HIS A 6 -4.88 -0.31 7.81
C HIS A 6 -4.24 -0.19 6.42
N SER A 7 -4.39 -1.21 5.57
CA SER A 7 -3.88 -1.23 4.19
C SER A 7 -4.62 -0.31 3.22
N GLU A 8 -5.75 0.24 3.64
CA GLU A 8 -6.60 1.15 2.85
C GLU A 8 -6.61 2.57 3.42
N ARG A 9 -5.92 2.78 4.54
CA ARG A 9 -5.80 4.09 5.18
C ARG A 9 -4.61 4.83 4.62
N THR A 10 -4.77 6.14 4.44
CA THR A 10 -3.64 7.03 4.12
C THR A 10 -2.71 7.14 5.30
N ASN A 11 -1.45 6.76 5.14
CA ASN A 11 -0.43 6.86 6.18
C ASN A 11 0.21 8.25 6.16
N ILE A 12 -0.06 9.03 7.19
CA ILE A 12 0.46 10.38 7.39
C ILE A 12 1.51 10.33 8.49
N ALA A 13 2.78 10.53 8.16
CA ALA A 13 3.85 10.55 9.17
C ALA A 13 4.29 11.97 9.48
N ILE A 14 4.48 12.25 10.76
CA ILE A 14 4.88 13.56 11.25
C ILE A 14 6.34 13.51 11.67
N PHE A 15 7.18 14.29 11.00
CA PHE A 15 8.61 14.40 11.24
C PHE A 15 8.96 15.78 11.76
N GLY A 16 10.00 15.87 12.59
CA GLY A 16 10.50 17.12 13.15
C GLY A 16 11.42 16.86 14.33
N ARG A 17 12.18 17.88 14.74
CA ARG A 17 13.12 17.80 15.88
C ARG A 17 12.45 17.38 17.18
N CYS A 18 13.26 17.03 18.16
CA CYS A 18 12.79 16.89 19.55
C CYS A 18 12.08 18.19 19.98
N ASN A 19 10.98 18.06 20.69
CA ASN A 19 10.16 19.19 21.17
C ASN A 19 9.59 20.12 20.07
N SER A 20 9.60 19.74 18.81
CA SER A 20 8.99 20.51 17.71
C SER A 20 7.46 20.53 17.74
N GLY A 21 6.82 19.88 18.70
CA GLY A 21 5.36 19.87 18.83
C GLY A 21 4.64 18.77 18.05
N LYS A 22 5.34 17.71 17.59
CA LYS A 22 4.73 16.57 16.85
C LYS A 22 3.51 16.00 17.57
N SER A 23 3.69 15.53 18.80
CA SER A 23 2.61 14.93 19.60
C SER A 23 1.50 15.93 19.93
N SER A 24 1.85 17.23 20.12
CA SER A 24 0.86 18.29 20.30
C SER A 24 0.02 18.50 19.03
N LEU A 25 0.65 18.48 17.86
CA LEU A 25 -0.04 18.56 16.58
C LEU A 25 -0.95 17.35 16.36
N VAL A 26 -0.48 16.13 16.66
CA VAL A 26 -1.31 14.91 16.61
C VAL A 26 -2.54 15.08 17.49
N ASN A 27 -2.36 15.53 18.75
CA ASN A 27 -3.47 15.72 19.66
C ASN A 27 -4.45 16.82 19.20
N ALA A 28 -3.93 17.93 18.65
CA ALA A 28 -4.75 19.01 18.11
C ALA A 28 -5.56 18.55 16.87
N LEU A 29 -4.97 17.75 15.99
CA LEU A 29 -5.67 17.15 14.86
C LEU A 29 -6.73 16.14 15.31
N THR A 30 -6.47 15.37 16.38
CA THR A 30 -7.38 14.36 16.91
C THR A 30 -8.48 14.90 17.82
N GLY A 31 -8.27 16.05 18.44
CA GLY A 31 -9.20 16.65 19.42
C GLY A 31 -10.38 17.37 18.79
N GLN A 32 -10.41 17.58 17.47
CA GLN A 32 -11.46 18.31 16.77
C GLN A 32 -12.15 17.39 15.74
N ASP A 33 -13.35 16.92 16.08
CA ASP A 33 -14.22 16.12 15.18
C ASP A 33 -13.60 14.83 14.59
N VAL A 34 -12.77 14.15 15.37
CA VAL A 34 -12.07 12.93 14.94
C VAL A 34 -12.46 11.75 15.82
N ALA A 35 -12.97 10.70 15.20
CA ALA A 35 -13.18 9.42 15.88
C ALA A 35 -11.88 8.61 15.90
N ILE A 36 -11.25 8.44 17.08
CA ILE A 36 -10.14 7.52 17.29
C ILE A 36 -10.69 6.09 17.17
N VAL A 37 -10.14 5.30 16.23
CA VAL A 37 -10.60 3.94 15.97
C VAL A 37 -9.79 2.91 16.75
N SER A 38 -8.50 3.12 16.93
CA SER A 38 -7.62 2.31 17.81
C SER A 38 -6.28 3.01 18.05
N ASP A 39 -5.71 2.81 19.24
CA ASP A 39 -4.32 3.10 19.56
C ASP A 39 -3.54 1.77 19.52
N GLU A 40 -2.61 1.61 18.60
CA GLU A 40 -1.60 0.55 18.69
C GLU A 40 -0.42 1.08 19.50
N VAL A 41 -0.29 0.60 20.71
CA VAL A 41 0.83 0.96 21.60
C VAL A 41 2.06 0.17 21.15
N GLY A 42 3.03 0.86 20.55
CA GLY A 42 4.36 0.31 20.29
C GLY A 42 5.18 0.17 21.58
N THR A 43 6.34 -0.48 21.48
CA THR A 43 7.35 -0.43 22.56
C THR A 43 7.87 1.00 22.73
N THR A 44 8.50 1.31 23.86
CA THR A 44 9.00 2.67 24.17
C THR A 44 9.93 3.30 23.12
N THR A 45 10.34 2.53 22.12
CA THR A 45 11.22 2.94 21.02
C THR A 45 10.53 3.00 19.66
N ASP A 46 9.29 2.48 19.54
CA ASP A 46 8.57 2.45 18.27
C ASP A 46 7.72 3.72 18.07
N PRO A 47 7.53 4.17 16.83
CA PRO A 47 6.60 5.26 16.52
C PRO A 47 5.18 4.94 16.99
N VAL A 48 4.50 5.93 17.55
CA VAL A 48 3.09 5.77 17.95
C VAL A 48 2.20 5.85 16.72
N VAL A 49 1.37 4.84 16.52
CA VAL A 49 0.48 4.72 15.37
C VAL A 49 -0.96 4.90 15.83
N LYS A 50 -1.65 5.91 15.32
CA LYS A 50 -3.06 6.20 15.64
C LYS A 50 -3.92 6.07 14.38
N ALA A 51 -4.83 5.11 14.38
CA ALA A 51 -5.81 4.97 13.32
C ALA A 51 -7.01 5.88 13.61
N MET A 52 -7.36 6.74 12.66
CA MET A 52 -8.42 7.74 12.81
C MET A 52 -9.15 8.02 11.50
N GLU A 53 -10.22 8.77 11.61
CA GLU A 53 -10.94 9.32 10.47
C GLU A 53 -10.95 10.84 10.59
N ILE A 54 -10.37 11.53 9.61
CA ILE A 54 -10.32 12.99 9.56
C ILE A 54 -11.39 13.45 8.58
N THR A 55 -12.29 14.32 9.02
CA THR A 55 -13.36 14.87 8.17
C THR A 55 -12.78 15.46 6.88
N GLY A 56 -13.28 14.97 5.74
CA GLY A 56 -12.82 15.33 4.41
C GLY A 56 -11.63 14.51 3.90
N VAL A 57 -10.68 14.13 4.74
CA VAL A 57 -9.52 13.29 4.36
C VAL A 57 -9.88 11.81 4.34
N GLY A 58 -10.84 11.39 5.18
CA GLY A 58 -11.25 10.00 5.31
C GLY A 58 -10.41 9.20 6.31
N ALA A 59 -10.41 7.88 6.13
CA ALA A 59 -9.68 6.97 7.01
C ALA A 59 -8.16 7.10 6.84
N CYS A 60 -7.46 7.47 7.90
CA CYS A 60 -6.01 7.63 7.90
C CYS A 60 -5.34 6.98 9.10
N VAL A 61 -4.03 6.88 9.04
CA VAL A 61 -3.14 6.48 10.12
C VAL A 61 -2.16 7.61 10.34
N ILE A 62 -2.17 8.22 11.52
CA ILE A 62 -1.14 9.18 11.91
C ILE A 62 -0.01 8.43 12.59
N ILE A 63 1.21 8.67 12.14
CA ILE A 63 2.44 8.08 12.68
C ILE A 63 3.23 9.21 13.34
N ASP A 64 3.25 9.20 14.69
CA ASP A 64 4.09 10.13 15.47
C ASP A 64 5.50 9.54 15.58
N THR A 65 6.46 10.19 14.94
CA THR A 65 7.84 9.71 14.88
C THR A 65 8.70 10.30 16.00
N ALA A 66 9.84 9.66 16.29
CA ALA A 66 10.85 10.22 17.19
C ALA A 66 11.46 11.52 16.61
N GLY A 67 12.09 12.32 17.48
CA GLY A 67 12.83 13.50 17.03
C GLY A 67 13.93 13.13 16.04
N ILE A 68 14.03 13.91 14.95
CA ILE A 68 14.97 13.65 13.87
C ILE A 68 16.42 14.04 14.20
N ASP A 69 16.61 14.72 15.30
CA ASP A 69 17.87 15.27 15.84
C ASP A 69 18.37 14.58 17.11
N ASP A 70 17.79 13.42 17.47
CA ASP A 70 18.17 12.69 18.70
C ASP A 70 19.47 11.89 18.50
N ASP A 71 20.61 12.48 18.90
CA ASP A 71 21.95 11.91 18.75
C ASP A 71 22.34 10.94 19.88
N SER A 72 21.49 10.73 20.89
CA SER A 72 21.75 9.74 21.94
C SER A 72 21.86 8.32 21.35
N ALA A 73 22.46 7.39 22.09
CA ALA A 73 22.61 6.00 21.62
C ALA A 73 21.25 5.37 21.31
N LEU A 74 20.22 5.60 22.13
CA LEU A 74 18.85 5.16 21.91
C LEU A 74 18.16 6.01 20.83
N GLY A 75 18.52 7.29 20.72
CA GLY A 75 18.02 8.23 19.72
C GLY A 75 18.39 7.82 18.31
N ARG A 76 19.62 7.42 18.05
CA ARG A 76 20.05 6.94 16.74
C ARG A 76 19.23 5.73 16.27
N GLU A 77 18.88 4.82 17.17
CA GLU A 77 18.00 3.69 16.82
C GLU A 77 16.57 4.17 16.49
N ARG A 78 16.02 5.12 17.27
CA ARG A 78 14.72 5.74 17.01
C ARG A 78 14.68 6.49 15.69
N VAL A 79 15.74 7.27 15.39
CA VAL A 79 15.89 7.96 14.09
C VAL A 79 15.95 6.97 12.93
N ALA A 80 16.69 5.85 13.07
CA ALA A 80 16.73 4.81 12.07
C ALA A 80 15.35 4.16 11.84
N ARG A 81 14.58 3.94 12.91
CA ARG A 81 13.19 3.45 12.81
C ARG A 81 12.28 4.48 12.14
N SER A 82 12.41 5.77 12.48
CA SER A 82 11.67 6.85 11.83
C SER A 82 11.98 6.92 10.32
N ARG A 83 13.24 6.68 9.91
CA ARG A 83 13.59 6.57 8.47
C ARG A 83 12.93 5.37 7.79
N LYS A 84 12.83 4.22 8.46
CA LYS A 84 12.09 3.06 7.93
C LYS A 84 10.59 3.35 7.75
N MET A 85 10.01 4.26 8.52
CA MET A 85 8.61 4.66 8.34
C MET A 85 8.36 5.35 6.99
N LEU A 86 9.38 6.00 6.40
CA LEU A 86 9.25 6.59 5.06
C LEU A 86 8.80 5.56 4.02
N GLU A 87 9.20 4.29 4.15
CA GLU A 87 8.83 3.23 3.20
C GLU A 87 7.31 2.97 3.10
N ARG A 88 6.53 3.36 4.11
CA ARG A 88 5.07 3.20 4.15
C ARG A 88 4.30 4.51 4.33
N THR A 89 5.00 5.65 4.28
CA THR A 89 4.41 6.98 4.43
C THR A 89 3.86 7.47 3.10
N ASP A 90 2.57 7.74 3.02
CA ASP A 90 1.92 8.32 1.84
C ASP A 90 2.10 9.83 1.82
N ILE A 91 1.94 10.50 2.98
CA ILE A 91 2.10 11.94 3.15
C ILE A 91 3.03 12.20 4.33
N ALA A 92 4.07 12.99 4.13
CA ALA A 92 4.95 13.47 5.20
C ALA A 92 4.54 14.88 5.63
N VAL A 93 4.35 15.08 6.93
CA VAL A 93 4.22 16.41 7.54
C VAL A 93 5.55 16.71 8.20
N LEU A 94 6.31 17.67 7.65
CA LEU A 94 7.62 18.05 8.16
C LEU A 94 7.53 19.34 8.98
N LEU A 95 7.82 19.25 10.28
CA LEU A 95 7.75 20.37 11.22
C LEU A 95 9.07 21.12 11.28
N PHE A 96 8.99 22.41 11.09
CA PHE A 96 10.04 23.40 11.31
C PHE A 96 9.70 24.20 12.56
N THR A 97 10.71 24.60 13.34
CA THR A 97 10.54 25.38 14.57
C THR A 97 11.42 26.62 14.61
N GLU A 98 12.34 26.74 13.70
CA GLU A 98 13.34 27.81 13.66
C GLU A 98 13.75 28.14 12.21
N ASP A 99 14.51 29.21 12.03
CA ASP A 99 14.93 29.73 10.73
C ASP A 99 16.20 29.07 10.17
N GLU A 100 16.90 28.23 10.94
CA GLU A 100 18.03 27.41 10.48
C GLU A 100 17.68 25.91 10.36
N PRO A 101 16.89 25.51 9.36
CA PRO A 101 16.31 24.17 9.27
C PRO A 101 17.26 23.14 8.64
N THR A 102 18.51 23.05 9.08
CA THR A 102 19.55 22.19 8.47
C THR A 102 19.18 20.72 8.49
N VAL A 103 18.69 20.23 9.64
CA VAL A 103 18.31 18.82 9.82
C VAL A 103 17.05 18.49 9.04
N GLU A 104 16.06 19.37 9.05
CA GLU A 104 14.81 19.22 8.29
C GLU A 104 15.07 19.18 6.79
N ILE A 105 15.99 19.99 6.28
CA ILE A 105 16.38 19.98 4.86
C ILE A 105 17.06 18.67 4.46
N GLU A 106 17.86 18.07 5.32
CA GLU A 106 18.43 16.74 5.07
C GLU A 106 17.34 15.67 4.99
N TRP A 107 16.41 15.69 5.93
CA TRP A 107 15.26 14.76 5.89
C TRP A 107 14.37 14.99 4.67
N LEU A 108 14.17 16.24 4.27
CA LEU A 108 13.42 16.57 3.06
C LEU A 108 14.04 15.93 1.81
N LYS A 109 15.38 15.85 1.74
CA LYS A 109 16.07 15.15 0.64
C LYS A 109 15.72 13.66 0.61
N ASP A 110 15.71 12.99 1.77
CA ASP A 110 15.32 11.58 1.87
C ASP A 110 13.85 11.36 1.50
N ILE A 111 12.96 12.23 1.97
CA ILE A 111 11.52 12.24 1.65
C ILE A 111 11.32 12.42 0.14
N ARG A 112 12.01 13.38 -0.49
CA ARG A 112 11.93 13.65 -1.93
C ARG A 112 12.48 12.51 -2.77
N ARG A 113 13.60 11.88 -2.34
CA ARG A 113 14.16 10.70 -3.02
C ARG A 113 13.13 9.58 -3.12
N GLN A 114 12.32 9.41 -2.10
CA GLN A 114 11.24 8.43 -2.09
C GLN A 114 9.95 8.94 -2.76
N LYS A 115 9.93 10.15 -3.31
CA LYS A 115 8.76 10.77 -3.95
C LYS A 115 7.52 10.82 -3.04
N ILE A 116 7.71 11.13 -1.74
CA ILE A 116 6.64 11.26 -0.77
C ILE A 116 6.05 12.67 -0.87
N ALA A 117 4.72 12.78 -0.96
CA ALA A 117 4.03 14.05 -0.89
C ALA A 117 4.30 14.71 0.48
N THR A 118 4.69 15.98 0.49
CA THR A 118 5.16 16.64 1.71
C THR A 118 4.39 17.92 1.99
N VAL A 119 3.95 18.10 3.23
CA VAL A 119 3.46 19.37 3.78
C VAL A 119 4.50 19.90 4.75
N ALA A 120 4.98 21.13 4.48
CA ALA A 120 5.83 21.84 5.42
C ALA A 120 4.96 22.60 6.44
N VAL A 121 5.35 22.55 7.70
CA VAL A 121 4.63 23.19 8.80
C VAL A 121 5.62 23.98 9.65
N LEU A 122 5.40 25.27 9.85
CA LEU A 122 6.07 26.06 10.89
C LEU A 122 5.26 25.88 12.18
N SER A 123 5.80 25.08 13.09
CA SER A 123 5.12 24.72 14.35
C SER A 123 5.40 25.75 15.43
N GLN A 124 4.52 25.84 16.44
CA GLN A 124 4.63 26.75 17.58
C GLN A 124 4.73 28.23 17.16
N CYS A 125 4.00 28.62 16.10
CA CYS A 125 4.04 29.98 15.56
C CYS A 125 3.66 31.05 16.58
N ASP A 126 2.89 30.69 17.61
CA ASP A 126 2.55 31.53 18.77
C ASP A 126 3.76 31.96 19.61
N ARG A 127 4.92 31.32 19.47
CA ARG A 127 6.18 31.61 20.17
C ARG A 127 7.21 32.30 19.30
N ILE A 128 6.96 32.43 18.01
CA ILE A 128 7.89 33.03 17.05
C ILE A 128 7.53 34.51 16.89
N ALA A 129 8.51 35.40 17.09
CA ALA A 129 8.26 36.82 17.00
C ALA A 129 7.89 37.31 15.59
N GLU A 130 8.52 36.76 14.57
CA GLU A 130 8.32 37.11 13.15
C GLU A 130 8.10 35.87 12.29
N PRO A 131 6.93 35.20 12.41
CA PRO A 131 6.66 33.93 11.75
C PRO A 131 6.66 34.06 10.20
N GLU A 132 6.31 35.21 9.66
CA GLU A 132 6.34 35.47 8.22
C GLU A 132 7.77 35.48 7.65
N ALA A 133 8.73 36.08 8.38
CA ALA A 133 10.14 36.09 7.99
C ALA A 133 10.73 34.68 8.00
N VAL A 134 10.44 33.91 9.07
CA VAL A 134 10.86 32.50 9.19
C VAL A 134 10.25 31.65 8.08
N THR A 135 8.96 31.82 7.79
CA THR A 135 8.27 31.14 6.68
C THR A 135 8.94 31.40 5.35
N ALA A 136 9.23 32.66 5.04
CA ALA A 136 9.88 33.07 3.78
C ALA A 136 11.29 32.45 3.66
N ASN A 137 12.05 32.37 4.75
CA ASN A 137 13.37 31.74 4.74
C ASN A 137 13.28 30.23 4.54
N ILE A 138 12.36 29.54 5.22
CA ILE A 138 12.13 28.10 5.03
C ILE A 138 11.67 27.82 3.59
N GLU A 139 10.78 28.62 3.03
CA GLU A 139 10.32 28.48 1.63
C GLU A 139 11.50 28.60 0.67
N LYS A 140 12.37 29.57 0.86
CA LYS A 140 13.58 29.75 0.05
C LYS A 140 14.54 28.56 0.12
N LEU A 141 14.70 27.94 1.29
CA LEU A 141 15.62 26.83 1.50
C LEU A 141 15.03 25.47 1.10
N SER A 142 13.72 25.28 1.29
CA SER A 142 13.03 24.01 1.10
C SER A 142 12.24 23.93 -0.20
N ASP A 143 11.98 25.03 -0.89
CA ASP A 143 11.04 25.12 -2.02
C ASP A 143 9.61 24.65 -1.65
N LEU A 144 9.25 24.75 -0.36
CA LEU A 144 7.94 24.44 0.18
C LEU A 144 7.49 25.61 1.05
N LYS A 145 6.29 26.12 0.80
CA LYS A 145 5.67 27.15 1.64
C LYS A 145 5.12 26.50 2.92
N PRO A 146 5.67 26.81 4.11
CA PRO A 146 5.16 26.23 5.36
C PRO A 146 3.81 26.82 5.74
N ILE A 147 2.96 25.97 6.33
CA ILE A 147 1.74 26.40 7.01
C ILE A 147 2.12 26.75 8.44
N CYS A 148 1.79 27.96 8.89
CA CYS A 148 2.00 28.39 10.28
C CYS A 148 0.95 27.76 11.19
N ILE A 149 1.40 27.01 12.21
CA ILE A 149 0.50 26.28 13.10
C ILE A 149 0.82 26.56 14.57
N SER A 150 -0.21 26.87 15.34
CA SER A 150 -0.20 26.76 16.78
C SER A 150 -1.16 25.65 17.25
N SER A 151 -0.61 24.57 17.78
CA SER A 151 -1.42 23.50 18.37
C SER A 151 -2.15 23.93 19.65
N LEU A 152 -1.74 25.07 20.26
CA LEU A 152 -2.35 25.63 21.45
C LEU A 152 -3.61 26.44 21.12
N THR A 153 -3.55 27.29 20.10
CA THR A 153 -4.64 28.18 19.70
C THR A 153 -5.55 27.56 18.63
N GLY A 154 -5.07 26.51 17.94
CA GLY A 154 -5.75 25.91 16.79
C GLY A 154 -5.50 26.63 15.46
N GLU A 155 -4.68 27.69 15.45
CA GLU A 155 -4.34 28.44 14.24
C GLU A 155 -3.67 27.53 13.20
N GLY A 156 -4.05 27.65 11.93
CA GLY A 156 -3.48 26.91 10.80
C GLY A 156 -3.93 25.44 10.67
N LEU A 157 -4.68 24.89 11.64
CA LEU A 157 -5.12 23.47 11.57
C LEU A 157 -6.06 23.19 10.41
N GLU A 158 -6.96 24.11 10.08
CA GLU A 158 -7.87 23.96 8.94
C GLU A 158 -7.12 24.02 7.59
N GLU A 159 -6.07 24.86 7.50
CA GLU A 159 -5.22 24.93 6.32
C GLU A 159 -4.44 23.62 6.13
N LEU A 160 -3.92 23.04 7.23
CA LEU A 160 -3.29 21.73 7.20
C LEU A 160 -4.24 20.63 6.75
N ARG A 161 -5.48 20.61 7.27
CA ARG A 161 -6.51 19.65 6.82
C ARG A 161 -6.81 19.79 5.33
N ALA A 162 -6.97 21.01 4.84
CA ALA A 162 -7.19 21.27 3.41
C ALA A 162 -6.00 20.83 2.54
N ALA A 163 -4.77 20.99 3.02
CA ALA A 163 -3.57 20.51 2.35
C ALA A 163 -3.53 18.97 2.30
N LEU A 164 -3.81 18.31 3.43
CA LEU A 164 -3.88 16.84 3.50
C LEU A 164 -4.97 16.28 2.58
N LEU A 165 -6.17 16.89 2.55
CA LEU A 165 -7.26 16.52 1.67
C LEU A 165 -6.85 16.59 0.19
N ARG A 166 -6.22 17.68 -0.23
CA ARG A 166 -5.75 17.84 -1.62
C ARG A 166 -4.76 16.74 -2.01
N LEU A 167 -3.81 16.41 -1.13
CA LEU A 167 -2.80 15.38 -1.40
C LEU A 167 -3.41 13.98 -1.40
N THR A 168 -4.38 13.69 -0.53
CA THR A 168 -5.07 12.40 -0.50
C THR A 168 -5.87 12.18 -1.79
N SER A 169 -6.64 13.18 -2.23
CA SER A 169 -7.44 13.08 -3.46
C SER A 169 -6.59 12.91 -4.72
N GLN A 170 -5.35 13.41 -4.74
CA GLN A 170 -4.43 13.23 -5.86
C GLN A 170 -3.81 11.82 -5.91
N GLN A 171 -3.89 11.05 -4.83
CA GLN A 171 -3.32 9.71 -4.73
C GLN A 171 -4.35 8.59 -4.88
N GLU A 172 -5.63 8.93 -5.04
CA GLU A 172 -6.69 7.93 -5.24
C GLU A 172 -6.45 7.17 -6.55
N GLN A 173 -6.06 5.92 -6.41
CA GLN A 173 -5.99 4.96 -7.50
C GLN A 173 -7.16 3.99 -7.36
N LEU A 174 -7.95 3.86 -8.41
CA LEU A 174 -9.08 2.94 -8.41
C LEU A 174 -8.62 1.52 -8.79
N LEU A 175 -9.13 0.53 -8.06
CA LEU A 175 -8.84 -0.88 -8.26
C LEU A 175 -9.32 -1.37 -9.64
N THR A 176 -10.51 -0.93 -10.04
CA THR A 176 -11.21 -1.36 -11.27
C THR A 176 -11.15 -0.32 -12.40
N GLU A 177 -10.29 0.70 -12.30
CA GLU A 177 -10.10 1.71 -13.35
C GLU A 177 -9.65 1.07 -14.67
N GLY A 178 -10.31 1.42 -15.77
CA GLY A 178 -10.05 0.83 -17.10
C GLY A 178 -10.61 -0.56 -17.31
N PHE A 179 -11.23 -1.18 -16.30
CA PHE A 179 -11.87 -2.50 -16.41
C PHE A 179 -13.37 -2.41 -16.65
N CYS A 180 -14.05 -1.45 -16.04
CA CYS A 180 -15.48 -1.23 -16.17
C CYS A 180 -15.81 0.26 -16.01
N GLU A 181 -17.01 0.65 -16.43
CA GLU A 181 -17.56 1.99 -16.36
C GLU A 181 -18.91 2.00 -15.60
N ALA A 182 -19.40 3.19 -15.26
CA ALA A 182 -20.70 3.33 -14.58
C ALA A 182 -21.83 2.71 -15.45
N GLY A 183 -22.67 1.92 -14.81
CA GLY A 183 -23.74 1.18 -15.49
C GLY A 183 -23.36 -0.23 -15.92
N ASP A 184 -22.08 -0.57 -16.01
CA ASP A 184 -21.62 -1.92 -16.35
C ASP A 184 -22.09 -2.95 -15.32
N THR A 185 -22.37 -4.17 -15.80
CA THR A 185 -22.59 -5.33 -14.94
C THR A 185 -21.32 -6.12 -14.78
N VAL A 186 -20.89 -6.30 -13.55
CA VAL A 186 -19.67 -7.04 -13.17
C VAL A 186 -20.08 -8.28 -12.38
N LEU A 187 -19.67 -9.47 -12.88
CA LEU A 187 -19.91 -10.74 -12.20
C LEU A 187 -18.68 -11.12 -11.37
N LEU A 188 -18.86 -11.25 -10.07
CA LEU A 188 -17.82 -11.70 -9.13
C LEU A 188 -18.04 -13.18 -8.82
N VAL A 189 -17.10 -14.04 -9.22
CA VAL A 189 -17.15 -15.48 -8.96
C VAL A 189 -16.19 -15.82 -7.84
N MET A 190 -16.75 -16.12 -6.67
CA MET A 190 -16.02 -16.29 -5.41
C MET A 190 -16.24 -17.68 -4.84
N PRO A 191 -15.21 -18.56 -4.81
CA PRO A 191 -15.34 -19.87 -4.21
C PRO A 191 -15.49 -19.78 -2.68
N GLN A 192 -15.95 -20.86 -2.07
CA GLN A 192 -15.94 -21.07 -0.64
C GLN A 192 -14.89 -22.13 -0.32
N ASP A 193 -13.81 -21.73 0.35
CA ASP A 193 -12.70 -22.58 0.76
C ASP A 193 -12.13 -22.15 2.11
N GLU A 194 -10.98 -22.70 2.50
CA GLU A 194 -10.33 -22.37 3.77
C GLU A 194 -9.87 -20.91 3.84
N GLN A 195 -9.55 -20.28 2.71
CA GLN A 195 -9.12 -18.87 2.63
C GLN A 195 -10.33 -17.92 2.64
N ALA A 196 -11.46 -18.35 2.06
CA ALA A 196 -12.73 -17.62 2.03
C ALA A 196 -13.85 -18.47 2.67
N PRO A 197 -13.81 -18.71 4.01
CA PRO A 197 -14.70 -19.63 4.67
C PRO A 197 -16.15 -19.13 4.66
N LYS A 198 -17.08 -20.09 4.87
CA LYS A 198 -18.52 -19.81 4.93
C LYS A 198 -18.82 -18.66 5.90
N GLY A 199 -19.63 -17.71 5.46
CA GLY A 199 -20.06 -16.56 6.24
C GLY A 199 -19.08 -15.38 6.24
N ARG A 200 -18.00 -15.43 5.45
CA ARG A 200 -17.02 -14.35 5.32
C ARG A 200 -16.71 -14.04 3.84
N LEU A 201 -16.52 -12.77 3.56
CA LEU A 201 -15.81 -12.30 2.38
C LEU A 201 -14.40 -11.90 2.80
N ILE A 202 -13.40 -12.22 1.98
CA ILE A 202 -12.03 -11.75 2.22
C ILE A 202 -11.88 -10.28 1.79
N LYS A 203 -10.88 -9.59 2.34
CA LYS A 203 -10.66 -8.15 2.07
C LYS A 203 -10.69 -7.78 0.59
N PRO A 204 -10.00 -8.47 -0.32
CA PRO A 204 -10.06 -8.15 -1.75
C PRO A 204 -11.48 -8.19 -2.32
N GLN A 205 -12.29 -9.15 -1.94
CA GLN A 205 -13.67 -9.28 -2.40
C GLN A 205 -14.53 -8.10 -1.90
N VAL A 206 -14.42 -7.78 -0.60
CA VAL A 206 -15.17 -6.64 0.00
C VAL A 206 -14.80 -5.33 -0.66
N GLN A 207 -13.50 -5.06 -0.83
CA GLN A 207 -13.00 -3.82 -1.42
C GLN A 207 -13.46 -3.69 -2.88
N THR A 208 -13.37 -4.76 -3.66
CA THR A 208 -13.80 -4.75 -5.06
C THR A 208 -15.31 -4.48 -5.18
N ILE A 209 -16.15 -5.16 -4.37
CA ILE A 209 -17.60 -4.94 -4.36
C ILE A 209 -17.91 -3.49 -4.00
N ARG A 210 -17.26 -2.95 -2.95
CA ARG A 210 -17.50 -1.59 -2.51
C ARG A 210 -17.15 -0.57 -3.60
N GLU A 211 -15.97 -0.69 -4.21
CA GLU A 211 -15.55 0.21 -5.28
C GLU A 211 -16.47 0.14 -6.51
N LEU A 212 -16.89 -1.06 -6.93
CA LEU A 212 -17.85 -1.20 -8.03
C LEU A 212 -19.15 -0.44 -7.77
N LEU A 213 -19.68 -0.52 -6.53
CA LEU A 213 -20.90 0.23 -6.15
C LEU A 213 -20.64 1.74 -6.12
N ASP A 214 -19.50 2.19 -5.60
CA ASP A 214 -19.12 3.62 -5.56
C ASP A 214 -18.97 4.20 -6.97
N ARG A 215 -18.55 3.36 -7.94
CA ARG A 215 -18.45 3.72 -9.36
C ARG A 215 -19.77 3.60 -10.13
N GLY A 216 -20.86 3.21 -9.48
CA GLY A 216 -22.17 3.06 -10.13
C GLY A 216 -22.30 1.82 -11.01
N CYS A 217 -21.44 0.79 -10.81
CA CYS A 217 -21.57 -0.50 -11.49
C CYS A 217 -22.59 -1.40 -10.79
N ASN A 218 -23.15 -2.36 -11.53
CA ASN A 218 -23.98 -3.43 -11.01
C ASN A 218 -23.10 -4.62 -10.63
N ALA A 219 -22.99 -4.95 -9.34
CA ALA A 219 -22.19 -6.08 -8.87
C ALA A 219 -23.08 -7.31 -8.62
N LEU A 220 -22.91 -8.36 -9.40
CA LEU A 220 -23.53 -9.66 -9.19
C LEU A 220 -22.51 -10.64 -8.62
N CYS A 221 -22.85 -11.31 -7.54
CA CYS A 221 -21.94 -12.24 -6.85
C CYS A 221 -22.48 -13.66 -6.93
N CYS A 222 -21.62 -14.63 -7.23
CA CYS A 222 -21.97 -16.04 -7.19
C CYS A 222 -20.77 -16.91 -6.80
N THR A 223 -21.04 -18.17 -6.47
CA THR A 223 -19.99 -19.21 -6.38
C THR A 223 -19.68 -19.77 -7.76
N ALA A 224 -18.57 -20.51 -7.88
CA ALA A 224 -18.22 -21.16 -9.15
C ALA A 224 -19.32 -22.13 -9.65
N ASP A 225 -20.01 -22.82 -8.74
CA ASP A 225 -21.13 -23.71 -9.07
C ASP A 225 -22.39 -22.93 -9.49
N GLY A 226 -22.58 -21.72 -8.96
CA GLY A 226 -23.71 -20.86 -9.27
C GLY A 226 -23.56 -20.04 -10.55
N MET A 227 -22.38 -20.06 -11.21
CA MET A 227 -22.08 -19.16 -12.33
C MET A 227 -23.03 -19.29 -13.52
N GLU A 228 -23.36 -20.51 -13.92
CA GLU A 228 -24.30 -20.73 -15.04
C GLU A 228 -25.70 -20.16 -14.74
N SER A 229 -26.18 -20.34 -13.51
CA SER A 229 -27.45 -19.78 -13.06
C SER A 229 -27.41 -18.26 -13.00
N ALA A 230 -26.30 -17.68 -12.52
CA ALA A 230 -26.10 -16.25 -12.48
C ALA A 230 -26.09 -15.63 -13.88
N LEU A 231 -25.39 -16.24 -14.84
CA LEU A 231 -25.39 -15.80 -16.24
C LEU A 231 -26.75 -15.88 -16.90
N LYS A 232 -27.54 -16.91 -16.61
CA LYS A 232 -28.93 -17.04 -17.14
C LYS A 232 -29.90 -16.02 -16.56
N ALA A 233 -29.62 -15.47 -15.38
CA ALA A 233 -30.44 -14.43 -14.74
C ALA A 233 -30.19 -13.03 -15.32
N LEU A 234 -29.13 -12.83 -16.09
CA LEU A 234 -28.79 -11.57 -16.74
C LEU A 234 -29.47 -11.49 -18.12
N ALA A 235 -29.96 -10.31 -18.49
CA ALA A 235 -30.51 -10.05 -19.83
C ALA A 235 -29.40 -10.01 -20.89
N GLU A 236 -28.20 -9.56 -20.51
CA GLU A 236 -27.03 -9.45 -21.38
C GLU A 236 -25.79 -10.02 -20.67
N ALA A 237 -24.76 -10.35 -21.44
CA ALA A 237 -23.50 -10.81 -20.87
C ALA A 237 -22.86 -9.71 -20.00
N PRO A 238 -22.29 -10.04 -18.83
CA PRO A 238 -21.59 -9.05 -18.01
C PRO A 238 -20.36 -8.51 -18.76
N GLN A 239 -20.06 -7.24 -18.63
CA GLN A 239 -18.91 -6.60 -19.27
C GLN A 239 -17.60 -7.14 -18.71
N LEU A 240 -17.57 -7.42 -17.41
CA LEU A 240 -16.40 -7.94 -16.70
C LEU A 240 -16.78 -9.11 -15.79
N ILE A 241 -15.92 -10.12 -15.76
CA ILE A 241 -15.96 -11.20 -14.76
C ILE A 241 -14.68 -11.12 -13.92
N ILE A 242 -14.82 -11.12 -12.60
CA ILE A 242 -13.70 -11.13 -11.65
C ILE A 242 -13.77 -12.42 -10.85
N THR A 243 -12.70 -13.20 -10.82
CA THR A 243 -12.69 -14.50 -10.16
C THR A 243 -11.47 -14.70 -9.27
N ASP A 244 -11.52 -15.69 -8.40
CA ASP A 244 -10.34 -16.20 -7.71
C ASP A 244 -9.51 -17.10 -8.64
N SER A 245 -8.18 -17.01 -8.49
CA SER A 245 -7.23 -17.80 -9.31
C SER A 245 -7.45 -19.31 -9.19
N GLN A 246 -8.05 -19.78 -8.10
CA GLN A 246 -8.29 -21.22 -7.85
C GLN A 246 -9.36 -21.83 -8.78
N VAL A 247 -10.34 -21.03 -9.19
CA VAL A 247 -11.46 -21.47 -10.05
C VAL A 247 -11.38 -20.87 -11.46
N PHE A 248 -10.23 -20.27 -11.79
CA PHE A 248 -10.04 -19.52 -13.04
C PHE A 248 -10.35 -20.35 -14.29
N ASP A 249 -9.81 -21.56 -14.43
CA ASP A 249 -10.00 -22.39 -15.62
C ASP A 249 -11.48 -22.75 -15.85
N ARG A 250 -12.22 -23.03 -14.77
CA ARG A 250 -13.65 -23.29 -14.83
C ARG A 250 -14.43 -22.04 -15.27
N VAL A 251 -14.11 -20.89 -14.70
CA VAL A 251 -14.75 -19.62 -15.07
C VAL A 251 -14.44 -19.26 -16.52
N TYR A 252 -13.19 -19.47 -16.96
CA TYR A 252 -12.77 -19.22 -18.35
C TYR A 252 -13.55 -20.06 -19.34
N GLN A 253 -13.84 -21.33 -19.02
CA GLN A 253 -14.64 -22.22 -19.89
C GLN A 253 -16.11 -21.81 -19.96
N LEU A 254 -16.66 -21.23 -18.91
CA LEU A 254 -18.08 -20.86 -18.80
C LEU A 254 -18.37 -19.42 -19.20
N LYS A 255 -17.34 -18.55 -19.28
CA LYS A 255 -17.54 -17.14 -19.57
C LYS A 255 -18.12 -16.91 -20.97
N PRO A 256 -19.05 -15.96 -21.14
CA PRO A 256 -19.44 -15.48 -22.47
C PRO A 256 -18.24 -14.89 -23.20
N GLU A 257 -18.20 -15.05 -24.53
CA GLU A 257 -17.09 -14.53 -25.35
C GLU A 257 -16.93 -13.00 -25.21
N ALA A 258 -18.06 -12.29 -25.15
CA ALA A 258 -18.10 -10.84 -25.02
C ALA A 258 -17.60 -10.32 -23.66
N SER A 259 -17.55 -11.16 -22.62
CA SER A 259 -17.13 -10.75 -21.28
C SER A 259 -15.62 -10.73 -21.17
N ALA A 260 -15.05 -9.62 -20.66
CA ALA A 260 -13.68 -9.59 -20.19
C ALA A 260 -13.52 -10.43 -18.91
N LEU A 261 -12.34 -10.98 -18.67
CA LEU A 261 -12.04 -11.80 -17.49
C LEU A 261 -10.78 -11.30 -16.81
N THR A 262 -10.82 -11.18 -15.49
CA THR A 262 -9.65 -10.93 -14.67
C THR A 262 -9.76 -11.69 -13.34
N SER A 263 -8.74 -11.59 -12.48
CA SER A 263 -8.78 -12.17 -11.15
C SER A 263 -8.53 -11.13 -10.06
N PHE A 264 -9.03 -11.38 -8.85
CA PHE A 264 -8.75 -10.52 -7.70
C PHE A 264 -7.24 -10.33 -7.49
N SER A 265 -6.44 -11.38 -7.63
CA SER A 265 -4.99 -11.30 -7.46
C SER A 265 -4.30 -10.42 -8.50
N VAL A 266 -4.76 -10.43 -9.74
CA VAL A 266 -4.25 -9.56 -10.82
C VAL A 266 -4.68 -8.10 -10.61
N LEU A 267 -5.94 -7.85 -10.27
CA LEU A 267 -6.43 -6.51 -9.92
C LEU A 267 -5.61 -5.91 -8.77
N PHE A 268 -5.40 -6.68 -7.70
CA PHE A 268 -4.63 -6.22 -6.56
C PHE A 268 -3.13 -6.08 -6.85
N ALA A 269 -2.56 -6.86 -7.77
CA ALA A 269 -1.21 -6.66 -8.27
C ALA A 269 -1.05 -5.29 -8.92
N ARG A 270 -2.00 -4.92 -9.79
CA ARG A 270 -2.05 -3.59 -10.43
C ARG A 270 -2.29 -2.48 -9.42
N TYR A 271 -3.24 -2.65 -8.53
CA TYR A 271 -3.60 -1.65 -7.51
C TYR A 271 -2.46 -1.37 -6.52
N LYS A 272 -1.75 -2.40 -6.07
CA LYS A 272 -0.68 -2.27 -5.05
C LYS A 272 0.71 -2.02 -5.63
N GLY A 273 0.93 -2.33 -6.90
CA GLY A 273 2.25 -2.28 -7.50
C GLY A 273 2.27 -1.62 -8.89
N ASP A 274 3.27 -1.97 -9.65
CA ASP A 274 3.42 -1.63 -11.07
C ASP A 274 3.18 -2.90 -11.89
N ILE A 275 2.06 -2.94 -12.61
CA ILE A 275 1.64 -4.15 -13.32
C ILE A 275 2.57 -4.48 -14.48
N ASP A 276 3.14 -3.48 -15.16
CA ASP A 276 4.03 -3.69 -16.28
C ASP A 276 5.33 -4.34 -15.82
N LEU A 277 5.92 -3.82 -14.75
CA LEU A 277 7.11 -4.40 -14.13
C LEU A 277 6.85 -5.81 -13.60
N PHE A 278 5.66 -6.06 -13.05
CA PHE A 278 5.33 -7.40 -12.55
C PHE A 278 5.14 -8.42 -13.67
N VAL A 279 4.60 -8.00 -14.81
CA VAL A 279 4.47 -8.85 -16.01
C VAL A 279 5.85 -9.12 -16.62
N GLU A 280 6.69 -8.09 -16.78
CA GLU A 280 8.09 -8.25 -17.23
C GLU A 280 8.88 -9.21 -16.29
N GLY A 281 8.69 -9.07 -14.98
CA GLY A 281 9.26 -9.99 -13.99
C GLY A 281 8.76 -11.42 -14.11
N ALA A 282 7.49 -11.62 -14.51
CA ALA A 282 6.94 -12.94 -14.76
C ALA A 282 7.46 -13.55 -16.09
N ASP A 283 7.68 -12.75 -17.10
CA ASP A 283 8.34 -13.20 -18.34
C ASP A 283 9.78 -13.64 -18.06
N LYS A 284 10.49 -12.86 -17.23
CA LYS A 284 11.82 -13.24 -16.73
C LYS A 284 11.77 -14.53 -15.94
N LEU A 285 10.77 -14.71 -15.05
CA LEU A 285 10.57 -15.95 -14.29
C LEU A 285 10.49 -17.17 -15.18
N LEU A 286 9.70 -17.11 -16.27
CA LEU A 286 9.53 -18.24 -17.19
C LEU A 286 10.82 -18.62 -17.96
N SER A 287 11.78 -17.71 -18.02
CA SER A 287 13.07 -17.87 -18.71
C SER A 287 14.25 -18.16 -17.80
N LEU A 288 14.04 -18.28 -16.48
CA LEU A 288 15.12 -18.55 -15.52
C LEU A 288 15.74 -19.95 -15.70
N SER A 289 17.02 -20.05 -15.33
CA SER A 289 17.69 -21.35 -15.31
C SER A 289 17.23 -22.22 -14.13
N PRO A 290 17.37 -23.55 -14.20
CA PRO A 290 17.05 -24.43 -13.06
C PRO A 290 17.87 -24.17 -11.80
N THR A 291 19.02 -23.48 -11.90
CA THR A 291 19.91 -23.13 -10.78
C THR A 291 19.74 -21.69 -10.31
N ALA A 292 18.74 -20.97 -10.81
CA ALA A 292 18.48 -19.57 -10.43
C ALA A 292 18.22 -19.42 -8.93
N HIS A 293 18.47 -18.22 -8.41
CA HIS A 293 18.24 -17.87 -7.02
C HIS A 293 17.08 -16.88 -6.91
N ILE A 294 15.99 -17.30 -6.30
CA ILE A 294 14.74 -16.51 -6.18
C ILE A 294 14.52 -16.11 -4.73
N LEU A 295 14.20 -14.84 -4.51
CA LEU A 295 13.72 -14.33 -3.23
C LEU A 295 12.20 -14.29 -3.23
N ILE A 296 11.54 -15.00 -2.31
CA ILE A 296 10.13 -14.84 -1.98
C ILE A 296 10.02 -13.89 -0.80
N ALA A 297 9.40 -12.72 -1.00
CA ALA A 297 9.33 -11.65 -0.02
C ALA A 297 7.90 -11.44 0.49
N GLU A 298 7.65 -11.84 1.73
CA GLU A 298 6.40 -11.59 2.44
C GLU A 298 6.44 -10.21 3.11
N ALA A 299 5.35 -9.44 3.04
CA ALA A 299 5.28 -8.13 3.69
C ALA A 299 4.98 -8.24 5.19
N CYS A 300 4.26 -9.27 5.61
CA CYS A 300 3.88 -9.49 7.01
C CYS A 300 4.50 -10.76 7.59
N THR A 301 4.54 -10.83 8.92
CA THR A 301 4.86 -12.05 9.67
C THR A 301 3.55 -12.69 10.10
N HIS A 302 3.08 -13.68 9.39
CA HIS A 302 1.93 -14.49 9.80
C HIS A 302 2.37 -15.92 10.10
N THR A 303 1.60 -16.62 10.93
CA THR A 303 1.86 -18.03 11.19
C THR A 303 1.52 -18.82 9.92
N PRO A 304 2.46 -19.58 9.34
CA PRO A 304 2.21 -20.36 8.14
C PRO A 304 1.08 -21.37 8.37
N GLN A 305 0.12 -21.42 7.42
CA GLN A 305 -0.92 -22.45 7.39
C GLN A 305 -0.46 -23.63 6.52
N HIS A 306 -1.15 -24.77 6.59
CA HIS A 306 -0.79 -26.00 5.89
C HIS A 306 -0.65 -25.86 4.37
N GLU A 307 -1.37 -24.90 3.74
CA GLU A 307 -1.28 -24.55 2.32
C GLU A 307 -0.89 -23.10 2.07
N ASP A 308 0.11 -22.63 2.79
CA ASP A 308 0.63 -21.27 2.64
C ASP A 308 1.12 -21.02 1.20
N ILE A 309 0.63 -19.91 0.61
CA ILE A 309 0.92 -19.58 -0.80
C ILE A 309 2.40 -19.36 -1.01
N GLY A 310 3.05 -18.57 -0.15
CA GLY A 310 4.46 -18.18 -0.29
C GLY A 310 5.43 -19.29 0.09
N ARG A 311 5.08 -20.11 1.08
CA ARG A 311 6.00 -21.10 1.67
C ARG A 311 5.83 -22.50 1.13
N VAL A 312 4.65 -22.82 0.58
CA VAL A 312 4.33 -24.17 0.10
C VAL A 312 3.94 -24.17 -1.38
N LYS A 313 2.89 -23.44 -1.75
CA LYS A 313 2.29 -23.53 -3.09
C LYS A 313 3.22 -22.96 -4.16
N LEU A 314 3.75 -21.77 -3.94
CA LEU A 314 4.61 -21.08 -4.91
C LEU A 314 5.95 -21.81 -5.10
N PRO A 315 6.71 -22.22 -4.06
CA PRO A 315 7.91 -23.04 -4.23
C PRO A 315 7.67 -24.35 -5.00
N ARG A 316 6.53 -25.03 -4.75
CA ARG A 316 6.15 -26.24 -5.48
C ARG A 316 5.91 -25.96 -6.97
N LEU A 317 5.19 -24.88 -7.32
CA LEU A 317 4.95 -24.48 -8.69
C LEU A 317 6.26 -24.10 -9.41
N LEU A 318 7.14 -23.35 -8.74
CA LEU A 318 8.43 -22.94 -9.26
C LEU A 318 9.31 -24.13 -9.57
N ARG A 319 9.49 -25.07 -8.62
CA ARG A 319 10.30 -26.27 -8.85
C ARG A 319 9.75 -27.16 -9.95
N ARG A 320 8.42 -27.33 -9.99
CA ARG A 320 7.77 -28.11 -11.07
C ARG A 320 8.03 -27.51 -12.46
N LYS A 321 8.13 -26.17 -12.56
CA LYS A 321 8.31 -25.46 -13.83
C LYS A 321 9.79 -25.31 -14.23
N LEU A 322 10.67 -25.01 -13.28
CA LEU A 322 12.06 -24.62 -13.52
C LEU A 322 13.06 -25.73 -13.16
N GLY A 323 12.72 -26.61 -12.21
CA GLY A 323 13.59 -27.71 -11.74
C GLY A 323 13.81 -27.71 -10.24
N GLU A 324 14.24 -28.85 -9.71
CA GLU A 324 14.44 -29.07 -8.26
C GLU A 324 15.72 -28.38 -7.70
N GLU A 325 16.67 -28.02 -8.55
CA GLU A 325 17.93 -27.36 -8.15
C GLU A 325 17.75 -25.86 -7.86
N LEU A 326 16.53 -25.32 -8.06
CA LEU A 326 16.20 -23.93 -7.85
C LEU A 326 16.42 -23.52 -6.39
N LYS A 327 17.21 -22.45 -6.19
CA LYS A 327 17.44 -21.87 -4.87
C LYS A 327 16.32 -20.88 -4.54
N ILE A 328 15.69 -21.05 -3.38
CA ILE A 328 14.58 -20.19 -2.94
C ILE A 328 14.83 -19.76 -1.51
N ASP A 329 14.99 -18.46 -1.30
CA ASP A 329 14.98 -17.84 0.02
C ASP A 329 13.62 -17.22 0.29
N ILE A 330 13.17 -17.30 1.54
CA ILE A 330 11.89 -16.74 1.97
C ILE A 330 12.13 -15.81 3.14
N VAL A 331 11.74 -14.55 3.00
CA VAL A 331 11.83 -13.53 4.05
C VAL A 331 10.46 -12.96 4.38
N GLY A 332 10.27 -12.52 5.63
CA GLY A 332 8.99 -11.96 6.10
C GLY A 332 9.14 -10.64 6.84
N GLY A 333 8.13 -9.79 6.77
CA GLY A 333 8.07 -8.54 7.53
C GLY A 333 9.20 -7.57 7.22
N ALA A 334 9.98 -7.22 8.25
CA ALA A 334 11.07 -6.24 8.16
C ALA A 334 12.37 -6.79 7.54
N ASP A 335 12.45 -8.10 7.28
CA ASP A 335 13.67 -8.78 6.85
C ASP A 335 13.91 -8.71 5.33
N PHE A 336 13.23 -7.80 4.65
CA PHE A 336 13.47 -7.56 3.23
C PHE A 336 14.91 -7.05 3.03
N PRO A 337 15.78 -7.77 2.27
CA PRO A 337 17.20 -7.45 2.18
C PRO A 337 17.47 -6.05 1.63
N ALA A 338 18.50 -5.40 2.14
CA ALA A 338 19.01 -4.16 1.57
C ALA A 338 19.76 -4.41 0.24
N ASP A 339 20.47 -5.53 0.15
CA ASP A 339 21.15 -6.00 -1.06
C ASP A 339 20.33 -7.12 -1.72
N LEU A 340 19.86 -6.88 -2.93
CA LEU A 340 19.10 -7.83 -3.75
C LEU A 340 19.95 -8.44 -4.87
N THR A 341 21.17 -7.98 -5.07
CA THR A 341 22.04 -8.42 -6.18
C THR A 341 22.35 -9.92 -6.21
N PRO A 342 22.30 -10.69 -5.09
CA PRO A 342 22.45 -12.15 -5.14
C PRO A 342 21.26 -12.89 -5.79
N TYR A 343 20.14 -12.22 -6.04
CA TYR A 343 18.91 -12.84 -6.55
C TYR A 343 18.68 -12.53 -8.03
N ASP A 344 18.26 -13.55 -8.78
CA ASP A 344 17.86 -13.40 -10.18
C ASP A 344 16.45 -12.81 -10.33
N LEU A 345 15.61 -13.01 -9.31
CA LEU A 345 14.22 -12.53 -9.26
C LEU A 345 13.73 -12.40 -7.83
N VAL A 346 12.92 -11.36 -7.60
CA VAL A 346 12.12 -11.19 -6.38
C VAL A 346 10.65 -11.47 -6.69
N ILE A 347 10.00 -12.31 -5.88
CA ILE A 347 8.55 -12.53 -5.93
C ILE A 347 7.93 -11.98 -4.65
N HIS A 348 7.29 -10.82 -4.74
CA HIS A 348 6.67 -10.14 -3.61
C HIS A 348 5.25 -10.65 -3.35
N CYS A 349 4.85 -10.78 -2.07
CA CYS A 349 3.47 -11.15 -1.73
C CYS A 349 2.47 -10.04 -2.10
N GLY A 350 1.16 -10.35 -2.03
CA GLY A 350 0.08 -9.40 -2.33
C GLY A 350 -0.06 -8.22 -1.35
N ALA A 351 0.73 -8.19 -0.26
CA ALA A 351 0.77 -7.13 0.74
C ALA A 351 -0.63 -6.69 1.23
N CYS A 352 -1.52 -7.63 1.52
CA CYS A 352 -2.92 -7.37 1.90
C CYS A 352 -3.07 -6.51 3.17
N MET A 353 -2.04 -6.49 4.03
CA MET A 353 -2.01 -5.72 5.28
C MET A 353 -1.26 -4.37 5.16
N PHE A 354 -0.69 -4.07 3.99
CA PHE A 354 0.13 -2.88 3.77
C PHE A 354 -0.44 -2.02 2.65
N ASN A 355 -0.11 -0.73 2.68
CA ASN A 355 -0.48 0.20 1.62
C ASN A 355 0.37 -0.01 0.35
N ARG A 356 -0.05 0.62 -0.75
CA ARG A 356 0.66 0.61 -2.03
C ARG A 356 2.11 1.10 -1.87
N ARG A 357 2.31 2.13 -1.06
CA ARG A 357 3.62 2.75 -0.83
C ARG A 357 4.68 1.75 -0.38
N HIS A 358 4.33 0.87 0.54
CA HIS A 358 5.23 -0.17 1.03
C HIS A 358 5.67 -1.14 -0.09
N VAL A 359 4.76 -1.52 -0.97
CA VAL A 359 5.08 -2.37 -2.13
C VAL A 359 6.00 -1.63 -3.09
N MET A 360 5.65 -0.37 -3.43
CA MET A 360 6.41 0.44 -4.38
C MET A 360 7.81 0.80 -3.88
N SER A 361 8.01 0.95 -2.57
CA SER A 361 9.35 1.10 -1.98
C SER A 361 10.25 -0.12 -2.25
N ARG A 362 9.72 -1.34 -2.14
CA ARG A 362 10.44 -2.57 -2.45
C ARG A 362 10.67 -2.77 -3.95
N VAL A 363 9.68 -2.41 -4.77
CA VAL A 363 9.80 -2.38 -6.24
C VAL A 363 10.91 -1.41 -6.65
N GLY A 364 10.92 -0.20 -6.10
CA GLY A 364 11.97 0.80 -6.36
C GLY A 364 13.36 0.28 -6.04
N ARG A 365 13.54 -0.39 -4.89
CA ARG A 365 14.82 -1.00 -4.51
C ARG A 365 15.27 -2.09 -5.49
N ALA A 366 14.35 -2.91 -5.99
CA ALA A 366 14.68 -3.92 -7.00
C ALA A 366 15.12 -3.27 -8.32
N ILE A 367 14.42 -2.24 -8.77
CA ILE A 367 14.78 -1.47 -9.97
C ILE A 367 16.16 -0.82 -9.83
N GLU A 368 16.44 -0.14 -8.71
CA GLU A 368 17.71 0.53 -8.46
C GLU A 368 18.91 -0.43 -8.52
N GLN A 369 18.69 -1.70 -8.18
CA GLN A 369 19.71 -2.74 -8.19
C GLN A 369 19.68 -3.62 -9.46
N GLY A 370 18.80 -3.35 -10.41
CA GLY A 370 18.68 -4.10 -11.66
C GLY A 370 18.14 -5.52 -11.48
N VAL A 371 17.45 -5.80 -10.37
CA VAL A 371 16.87 -7.11 -10.07
C VAL A 371 15.42 -7.15 -10.51
N ALA A 372 15.03 -8.15 -11.30
CA ALA A 372 13.67 -8.33 -11.74
C ALA A 372 12.72 -8.59 -10.55
N ILE A 373 11.50 -8.07 -10.62
CA ILE A 373 10.51 -8.25 -9.57
C ILE A 373 9.14 -8.56 -10.16
N THR A 374 8.43 -9.51 -9.54
CA THR A 374 7.02 -9.78 -9.80
C THR A 374 6.27 -9.97 -8.48
N ASN A 375 4.98 -10.27 -8.52
CA ASN A 375 4.22 -10.58 -7.32
C ASN A 375 3.55 -11.95 -7.39
N TYR A 376 3.03 -12.44 -6.25
CA TYR A 376 2.39 -13.75 -6.13
C TYR A 376 1.29 -13.97 -7.19
N GLY A 377 0.41 -12.99 -7.38
CA GLY A 377 -0.72 -13.12 -8.29
C GLY A 377 -0.28 -13.28 -9.74
N ILE A 378 0.66 -12.45 -10.18
CA ILE A 378 1.18 -12.48 -11.54
C ILE A 378 2.09 -13.69 -11.77
N ALA A 379 2.97 -14.02 -10.79
CA ALA A 379 3.82 -15.20 -10.87
C ALA A 379 2.99 -16.50 -10.99
N ILE A 380 1.95 -16.66 -10.16
CA ILE A 380 1.06 -17.82 -10.24
C ILE A 380 0.31 -17.84 -11.57
N ALA A 381 -0.22 -16.71 -12.03
CA ALA A 381 -0.91 -16.60 -13.30
C ALA A 381 0.01 -17.01 -14.48
N ALA A 382 1.27 -16.58 -14.49
CA ALA A 382 2.26 -16.97 -15.50
C ALA A 382 2.58 -18.47 -15.43
N LEU A 383 2.90 -19.00 -14.23
CA LEU A 383 3.26 -20.40 -14.02
C LEU A 383 2.13 -21.37 -14.37
N THR A 384 0.86 -20.93 -14.29
CA THR A 384 -0.33 -21.72 -14.62
C THR A 384 -0.89 -21.45 -16.02
N GLY A 385 -0.27 -20.55 -16.81
CA GLY A 385 -0.72 -20.20 -18.16
C GLY A 385 -2.02 -19.40 -18.19
N ILE A 386 -2.34 -18.71 -17.09
CA ILE A 386 -3.53 -17.86 -16.96
C ILE A 386 -3.25 -16.44 -17.46
N LEU A 387 -2.00 -15.96 -17.38
CA LEU A 387 -1.66 -14.56 -17.62
C LEU A 387 -2.07 -14.07 -19.02
N ASP A 388 -1.95 -14.91 -20.05
CA ASP A 388 -2.35 -14.60 -21.43
C ASP A 388 -3.87 -14.55 -21.64
N ARG A 389 -4.65 -14.96 -20.65
CA ARG A 389 -6.11 -15.10 -20.72
C ARG A 389 -6.85 -14.06 -19.85
N VAL A 390 -6.13 -13.23 -19.12
CA VAL A 390 -6.68 -12.21 -18.24
C VAL A 390 -6.51 -10.81 -18.81
N LYS A 391 -7.51 -9.96 -18.59
CA LYS A 391 -7.34 -8.51 -18.73
C LYS A 391 -6.60 -8.01 -17.49
N TYR A 392 -5.46 -7.32 -17.66
CA TYR A 392 -4.68 -6.71 -16.58
C TYR A 392 -4.36 -5.22 -16.80
N LYS A 393 -4.77 -4.68 -17.98
CA LYS A 393 -4.72 -3.25 -18.35
C LYS A 393 -6.09 -2.77 -18.79
#